data_8889c8daa4cf62d38d9eced8f684f75e
#
_entry.id   8889c8daa4cf62d38d9eced8f684f75e
#
_cell.length_a   1.000
_cell.length_b   1.000
_cell.length_c   1.000
_cell.angle_alpha   90.00
_cell.angle_beta   90.00
_cell.angle_gamma   90.00
#
_symmetry.space_group_name_H-M   'P 1'
#
loop_
_entity.id
_entity.type
_entity.pdbx_description
1 polymer ?
#
loop_
_entity_poly.entity_id
_entity_poly.type
_entity_poly.pdbx_seq_one_letter_code
_entity_poly.pdbx_strand_id
1 'polypeptide(L)' 'MSQSLIRLSEVQRRTGYSKAWIYRLLKESRFPQSVKIGSRAIAFVESEVDEWVNQRIAESRGEVA' A
#
# COMPACT_ATOMS: atom_id res chain seq x y z
N MET A 1 4.90 12.00 16.16
CA MET A 1 3.98 12.24 15.03
C MET A 1 3.03 11.07 14.92
N SER A 2 1.77 11.40 14.69
CA SER A 2 0.77 10.33 14.55
C SER A 2 0.82 9.75 13.15
N GLN A 3 0.57 8.45 13.07
CA GLN A 3 0.43 7.74 11.81
C GLN A 3 -1.04 7.63 11.48
N SER A 4 -1.37 7.75 10.21
CA SER A 4 -2.73 7.53 9.75
C SER A 4 -2.81 6.15 9.12
N LEU A 5 -3.87 5.44 9.46
CA LEU A 5 -4.12 4.11 8.91
C LEU A 5 -5.26 4.20 7.92
N ILE A 6 -5.12 3.50 6.80
CA ILE A 6 -6.15 3.45 5.78
C ILE A 6 -6.55 1.99 5.54
N ARG A 7 -7.80 1.81 5.15
CA ARG A 7 -8.32 0.47 4.91
C ARG A 7 -8.02 0.04 3.48
N LEU A 8 -8.21 -1.24 3.21
CA LEU A 8 -7.94 -1.82 1.90
C LEU A 8 -8.69 -1.10 0.78
N SER A 9 -9.93 -0.71 1.00
CA SER A 9 -10.70 -0.01 -0.03
C SER A 9 -10.03 1.30 -0.44
N GLU A 10 -9.46 2.01 0.52
CA GLU A 10 -8.75 3.25 0.21
C GLU A 10 -7.44 2.95 -0.51
N VAL A 11 -6.75 1.89 -0.14
CA VAL A 11 -5.53 1.47 -0.83
C VAL A 11 -5.85 1.16 -2.30
N GLN A 12 -6.95 0.46 -2.54
CA GLN A 12 -7.37 0.16 -3.90
C GLN A 12 -7.64 1.43 -4.70
N ARG A 13 -8.29 2.42 -4.06
CA ARG A 13 -8.57 3.69 -4.71
C ARG A 13 -7.29 4.42 -5.10
N ARG A 14 -6.31 4.43 -4.21
CA ARG A 14 -5.06 5.16 -4.43
C ARG A 14 -4.15 4.50 -5.45
N THR A 15 -4.17 3.18 -5.50
CA THR A 15 -3.28 2.43 -6.38
C THR A 15 -3.94 2.02 -7.69
N GLY A 16 -5.26 1.91 -7.69
CA GLY A 16 -5.97 1.37 -8.84
C GLY A 16 -5.91 -0.15 -8.95
N TYR A 17 -5.31 -0.80 -7.98
CA TYR A 17 -5.17 -2.26 -8.00
C TYR A 17 -6.44 -2.96 -7.52
N SER A 18 -6.63 -4.19 -7.97
CA SER A 18 -7.67 -5.05 -7.44
C SER A 18 -7.24 -5.58 -6.07
N LYS A 19 -8.23 -6.02 -5.29
CA LYS A 19 -7.97 -6.64 -4.00
C LYS A 19 -7.05 -7.85 -4.14
N ALA A 20 -7.30 -8.69 -5.15
CA ALA A 20 -6.50 -9.88 -5.37
C ALA A 20 -5.04 -9.52 -5.67
N TRP A 21 -4.83 -8.47 -6.44
CA TRP A 21 -3.49 -8.04 -6.78
C TRP A 21 -2.73 -7.54 -5.55
N ILE A 22 -3.40 -6.77 -4.70
CA ILE A 22 -2.78 -6.27 -3.47
C ILE A 22 -2.37 -7.45 -2.57
N TYR A 23 -3.24 -8.43 -2.40
CA TYR A 23 -2.91 -9.60 -1.58
C TYR A 23 -1.73 -10.38 -2.16
N ARG A 24 -1.66 -10.46 -3.48
CA ARG A 24 -0.54 -11.12 -4.13
C ARG A 24 0.78 -10.39 -3.84
N LEU A 25 0.76 -9.06 -3.95
CA LEU A 25 1.95 -8.27 -3.66
C LEU A 25 2.37 -8.40 -2.20
N LEU A 26 1.39 -8.44 -1.29
CA LEU A 26 1.67 -8.65 0.13
C LEU A 26 2.35 -10.00 0.36
N LYS A 27 1.83 -11.03 -0.28
CA LYS A 27 2.38 -12.38 -0.15
C LYS A 27 3.82 -12.44 -0.64
N GLU A 28 4.13 -11.67 -1.67
CA GLU A 28 5.47 -11.63 -2.25
C GLU A 28 6.38 -10.62 -1.57
N SER A 29 5.89 -9.98 -0.52
CA SER A 29 6.61 -8.92 0.21
C SER A 29 7.01 -7.75 -0.69
N ARG A 30 6.15 -7.43 -1.65
CA ARG A 30 6.40 -6.37 -2.63
C ARG A 30 5.50 -5.16 -2.42
N PHE A 31 4.82 -5.09 -1.31
CA PHE A 31 3.93 -3.99 -0.96
C PHE A 31 4.09 -3.70 0.52
N PRO A 32 3.85 -2.46 0.98
CA PRO A 32 3.95 -2.17 2.42
C PRO A 32 3.06 -3.12 3.20
N GLN A 33 3.60 -3.67 4.27
CA GLN A 33 2.90 -4.70 5.04
C GLN A 33 1.69 -4.12 5.75
N SER A 34 0.65 -4.92 5.88
CA SER A 34 -0.55 -4.51 6.57
C SER A 34 -0.35 -4.54 8.08
N VAL A 35 -1.16 -3.75 8.78
CA VAL A 35 -1.19 -3.70 10.23
C VAL A 35 -2.51 -4.31 10.69
N LYS A 36 -2.44 -5.22 11.65
CA LYS A 36 -3.64 -5.84 12.18
C LYS A 36 -4.28 -4.90 13.19
N ILE A 37 -5.51 -4.48 12.91
CA ILE A 37 -6.22 -3.56 13.78
C ILE A 37 -7.39 -4.20 14.52
N GLY A 38 -7.58 -5.50 14.31
CA GLY A 38 -8.63 -6.26 14.98
C GLY A 38 -8.48 -7.72 14.61
N SER A 39 -9.37 -8.56 15.13
CA SER A 39 -9.26 -9.99 14.90
C SER A 39 -9.40 -10.37 13.42
N ARG A 40 -10.17 -9.56 12.66
CA ARG A 40 -10.39 -9.81 11.24
C ARG A 40 -10.22 -8.56 10.41
N ALA A 41 -9.56 -7.55 10.96
CA ALA A 41 -9.44 -6.27 10.29
C ALA A 41 -7.97 -5.91 10.14
N ILE A 42 -7.61 -5.46 8.94
CA ILE A 42 -6.27 -4.98 8.66
C ILE A 42 -6.35 -3.57 8.10
N ALA A 43 -5.25 -2.86 8.22
CA ALA A 43 -5.11 -1.53 7.67
C ALA A 43 -3.69 -1.36 7.16
N PHE A 44 -3.43 -0.23 6.56
CA PHE A 44 -2.10 0.09 6.01
C PHE A 44 -1.69 1.45 6.51
N VAL A 45 -0.41 1.65 6.71
CA VAL A 45 0.11 2.97 7.11
C VAL A 45 0.07 3.86 5.87
N GLU A 46 -0.67 4.97 5.99
CA GLU A 46 -0.91 5.86 4.86
C GLU A 46 0.38 6.35 4.21
N SER A 47 1.32 6.80 5.02
CA SER A 47 2.58 7.33 4.48
C SER A 47 3.37 6.27 3.70
N GLU A 48 3.31 5.03 4.15
CA GLU A 48 4.01 3.95 3.47
C GLU A 48 3.38 3.67 2.11
N VAL A 49 2.06 3.70 2.04
CA VAL A 49 1.36 3.49 0.78
C VAL A 49 1.66 4.62 -0.20
N ASP A 50 1.61 5.85 0.28
CA ASP A 50 1.88 7.01 -0.57
C ASP A 50 3.31 6.98 -1.11
N GLU A 51 4.27 6.64 -0.26
CA GLU A 51 5.66 6.53 -0.68
C GLU A 51 5.84 5.41 -1.71
N TRP A 52 5.18 4.28 -1.50
CA TRP A 52 5.23 3.18 -2.44
C TRP A 52 4.69 3.59 -3.81
N VAL A 53 3.56 4.29 -3.83
CA VAL A 53 2.97 4.78 -5.07
C VAL A 53 3.93 5.74 -5.78
N ASN A 54 4.53 6.66 -5.03
CA ASN A 54 5.49 7.60 -5.61
C ASN A 54 6.69 6.89 -6.22
N GLN A 55 7.17 5.84 -5.57
CA GLN A 55 8.27 5.04 -6.11
C GLN A 55 7.89 4.35 -7.41
N ARG A 56 6.66 3.82 -7.48
CA ARG A 56 6.19 3.19 -8.72
C ARG A 56 6.12 4.19 -9.87
N ILE A 57 5.67 5.39 -9.56
CA ILE A 57 5.59 6.46 -10.56
C ILE A 57 7.00 6.82 -11.05
N ALA A 58 7.92 7.02 -10.13
CA ALA A 58 9.29 7.39 -10.47
C ALA A 58 9.96 6.32 -11.33
N GLU A 59 9.79 5.06 -10.95
CA GLU A 59 10.37 3.95 -11.72
C GLU A 59 9.81 3.89 -13.12
N SER A 60 8.51 4.08 -13.26
CA SER A 60 7.84 4.04 -14.55
C SER A 60 8.32 5.16 -15.46
N ARG A 61 8.65 6.31 -14.88
CA ARG A 61 9.10 7.47 -15.64
C ARG A 61 10.62 7.53 -15.80
N GLY A 62 11.33 6.55 -15.28
CA GLY A 62 12.78 6.55 -15.34
C GLY A 62 13.43 7.56 -14.41
N GLU A 63 12.73 8.02 -13.40
CA GLU A 63 13.21 9.02 -12.45
C GLU A 63 13.85 8.34 -11.23
N VAL A 64 14.58 7.30 -11.46
CA VAL A 64 15.22 6.58 -10.37
C VAL A 64 16.45 7.33 -9.91
N ALA A 65 16.47 7.65 -8.65
CA ALA A 65 17.62 8.37 -8.06
C ALA A 65 18.80 7.45 -7.88
#